data_99c995b3e68ddd1375b5fce7ed546c1a
#
_entry.id   99c995b3e68ddd1375b5fce7ed546c1a
#
_cell.length_a   1.000
_cell.length_b   1.000
_cell.length_c   1.000
_cell.angle_alpha   90.00
_cell.angle_beta   90.00
_cell.angle_gamma   90.00
#
_symmetry.space_group_name_H-M   'P 1'
#
loop_
_entity.id
_entity.type
_entity.pdbx_description
1 polymer ?
#
loop_
_entity_poly.entity_id
_entity_poly.type
_entity_poly.pdbx_seq_one_letter_code
_entity_poly.pdbx_strand_id
1 'polypeptide(L)'
;MRLLILFIFVLNFSPAGSQENQNNAPEIEYFNLDSALKSVLRNHKMIKATKNDVEAAKLRLKQSRGGFFPSLDVTANYGHENIIKYGAGNNTQLAARDATAKITQTITDFGLTRSTVKTSKLSLKQTRAMENQIKNDILLRAITAYLRVIQSRESVKYAAQSVANIKKQTELEDAAVSAGGGLTSDVLQAKTQLAGAQARQIQFEGVLSAAKHEFEYVFESFPKNL
;
A
#
# COMPACT_ATOMS: atom_id res chain seq x y z
N MET A 1 -27.17 -61.90 -29.82
CA MET A 1 -26.77 -62.15 -28.43
C MET A 1 -26.91 -60.82 -27.65
N ARG A 2 -28.07 -60.71 -26.96
CA ARG A 2 -28.45 -59.46 -26.24
C ARG A 2 -27.93 -59.57 -24.80
N LEU A 3 -27.07 -58.65 -24.38
CA LEU A 3 -26.64 -58.57 -22.99
C LEU A 3 -27.52 -57.54 -22.25
N LEU A 4 -28.27 -58.04 -21.33
CA LEU A 4 -29.19 -57.32 -20.44
C LEU A 4 -28.37 -56.76 -19.26
N ILE A 5 -28.22 -55.45 -19.16
CA ILE A 5 -27.57 -54.81 -18.00
C ILE A 5 -28.68 -54.45 -17.00
N LEU A 6 -28.63 -55.14 -15.87
CA LEU A 6 -29.53 -54.97 -14.72
C LEU A 6 -29.09 -53.74 -13.91
N PHE A 7 -29.95 -52.71 -13.86
CA PHE A 7 -29.70 -51.51 -13.04
C PHE A 7 -30.24 -51.75 -11.63
N ILE A 8 -29.35 -51.98 -10.67
CA ILE A 8 -29.71 -52.06 -9.26
C ILE A 8 -29.79 -50.65 -8.68
N PHE A 9 -31.02 -50.20 -8.36
CA PHE A 9 -31.31 -48.96 -7.68
C PHE A 9 -31.15 -49.17 -6.17
N VAL A 10 -30.02 -48.72 -5.59
CA VAL A 10 -29.82 -48.72 -4.13
C VAL A 10 -30.45 -47.43 -3.58
N LEU A 11 -31.59 -47.59 -2.89
CA LEU A 11 -32.20 -46.56 -2.07
C LEU A 11 -31.33 -46.28 -0.84
N ASN A 12 -30.58 -45.20 -0.82
CA ASN A 12 -29.93 -44.69 0.38
C ASN A 12 -30.95 -43.94 1.24
N PHE A 13 -31.37 -44.57 2.32
CA PHE A 13 -32.16 -43.95 3.38
C PHE A 13 -31.19 -43.15 4.29
N SER A 14 -31.15 -41.82 4.13
CA SER A 14 -30.41 -40.92 5.06
C SER A 14 -31.29 -40.69 6.29
N PRO A 15 -30.79 -40.92 7.51
CA PRO A 15 -31.50 -40.51 8.71
C PRO A 15 -31.45 -38.97 8.81
N ALA A 16 -32.61 -38.38 9.12
CA ALA A 16 -32.76 -36.96 9.45
C ALA A 16 -31.89 -36.64 10.65
N GLY A 17 -30.72 -36.06 10.37
CA GLY A 17 -29.85 -35.45 11.38
C GLY A 17 -30.52 -34.18 11.91
N SER A 18 -30.77 -34.15 13.21
CA SER A 18 -31.15 -32.97 13.96
C SER A 18 -30.19 -31.84 13.63
N GLN A 19 -30.73 -30.72 13.11
CA GLN A 19 -29.97 -29.46 12.99
C GLN A 19 -29.66 -28.99 14.41
N GLU A 20 -28.44 -29.24 14.80
CA GLU A 20 -27.80 -28.54 15.93
C GLU A 20 -27.74 -27.07 15.56
N ASN A 21 -28.61 -26.29 16.20
CA ASN A 21 -28.67 -24.84 16.08
C ASN A 21 -27.38 -24.28 16.68
N GLN A 22 -26.32 -24.23 15.86
CA GLN A 22 -25.11 -23.50 16.23
C GLN A 22 -25.49 -22.05 16.45
N ASN A 23 -25.57 -21.71 17.72
CA ASN A 23 -25.69 -20.36 18.23
C ASN A 23 -24.54 -19.54 17.61
N ASN A 24 -24.78 -18.92 16.44
CA ASN A 24 -23.94 -17.90 15.87
C ASN A 24 -24.05 -16.64 16.74
N ALA A 25 -23.45 -16.70 17.93
CA ALA A 25 -23.03 -15.46 18.58
C ALA A 25 -22.10 -14.77 17.55
N PRO A 26 -22.27 -13.48 17.25
CA PRO A 26 -21.38 -12.77 16.36
C PRO A 26 -19.98 -12.88 16.94
N GLU A 27 -19.11 -13.63 16.26
CA GLU A 27 -17.70 -13.71 16.59
C GLU A 27 -17.18 -12.29 16.48
N ILE A 28 -16.88 -11.68 17.62
CA ILE A 28 -16.30 -10.32 17.67
C ILE A 28 -14.88 -10.51 17.14
N GLU A 29 -14.72 -10.26 15.83
CA GLU A 29 -13.44 -10.31 15.16
C GLU A 29 -12.57 -9.18 15.74
N TYR A 30 -11.78 -9.54 16.76
CA TYR A 30 -10.81 -8.62 17.33
C TYR A 30 -9.77 -8.28 16.27
N PHE A 31 -9.52 -7.00 16.08
CA PHE A 31 -8.48 -6.53 15.17
C PHE A 31 -7.12 -7.08 15.61
N ASN A 32 -6.59 -8.03 14.85
CA ASN A 32 -5.27 -8.60 15.09
C ASN A 32 -4.21 -7.75 14.37
N LEU A 33 -3.48 -6.94 15.14
CA LEU A 33 -2.44 -6.06 14.62
C LEU A 33 -1.36 -6.82 13.83
N ASP A 34 -0.94 -8.02 14.27
CA ASP A 34 0.11 -8.79 13.59
C ASP A 34 -0.35 -9.24 12.19
N SER A 35 -1.58 -9.74 12.07
CA SER A 35 -2.14 -10.12 10.77
C SER A 35 -2.33 -8.92 9.84
N ALA A 36 -2.76 -7.79 10.39
CA ALA A 36 -2.92 -6.55 9.65
C ALA A 36 -1.57 -5.99 9.16
N LEU A 37 -0.53 -5.98 9.98
CA LEU A 37 0.83 -5.58 9.59
C LEU A 37 1.40 -6.49 8.48
N LYS A 38 1.17 -7.81 8.56
CA LYS A 38 1.55 -8.76 7.51
C LYS A 38 0.80 -8.49 6.20
N SER A 39 -0.47 -8.09 6.27
CA SER A 39 -1.27 -7.69 5.11
C SER A 39 -0.72 -6.42 4.46
N VAL A 40 -0.42 -5.39 5.26
CA VAL A 40 0.20 -4.14 4.79
C VAL A 40 1.51 -4.43 4.07
N LEU A 41 2.40 -5.26 4.65
CA LEU A 41 3.68 -5.62 4.02
C LEU A 41 3.52 -6.33 2.67
N ARG A 42 2.42 -7.08 2.47
CA ARG A 42 2.15 -7.79 1.20
C ARG A 42 1.47 -6.91 0.17
N ASN A 43 0.56 -6.05 0.60
CA ASN A 43 -0.38 -5.39 -0.30
C ASN A 43 -0.09 -3.92 -0.54
N HIS A 44 0.61 -3.23 0.36
CA HIS A 44 0.82 -1.80 0.30
C HIS A 44 1.47 -1.37 -1.03
N LYS A 45 0.86 -0.40 -1.71
CA LYS A 45 1.24 0.04 -3.07
C LYS A 45 2.70 0.48 -3.16
N MET A 46 3.19 1.19 -2.14
CA MET A 46 4.57 1.69 -2.13
C MET A 46 5.59 0.55 -2.00
N ILE A 47 5.26 -0.53 -1.25
CA ILE A 47 6.12 -1.72 -1.18
C ILE A 47 6.12 -2.47 -2.52
N LYS A 48 4.98 -2.54 -3.21
CA LYS A 48 4.91 -3.12 -4.56
C LYS A 48 5.74 -2.31 -5.56
N ALA A 49 5.69 -0.97 -5.48
CA ALA A 49 6.50 -0.09 -6.33
C ALA A 49 8.00 -0.34 -6.12
N THR A 50 8.49 -0.36 -4.88
CA THR A 50 9.92 -0.60 -4.60
C THR A 50 10.38 -2.01 -4.96
N LYS A 51 9.52 -3.03 -4.93
CA LYS A 51 9.82 -4.35 -5.49
C LYS A 51 10.06 -4.29 -7.00
N ASN A 52 9.26 -3.50 -7.72
CA ASN A 52 9.46 -3.28 -9.16
C ASN A 52 10.77 -2.54 -9.43
N ASP A 53 11.16 -1.59 -8.57
CA ASP A 53 12.47 -0.90 -8.68
C ASP A 53 13.63 -1.87 -8.49
N VAL A 54 13.53 -2.81 -7.54
CA VAL A 54 14.53 -3.88 -7.36
C VAL A 54 14.59 -4.78 -8.59
N GLU A 55 13.45 -5.12 -9.20
CA GLU A 55 13.43 -5.91 -10.42
C GLU A 55 14.04 -5.16 -11.60
N ALA A 56 13.74 -3.88 -11.75
CA ALA A 56 14.39 -3.02 -12.74
C ALA A 56 15.91 -2.95 -12.54
N ALA A 57 16.37 -2.82 -11.28
CA ALA A 57 17.81 -2.83 -10.99
C ALA A 57 18.49 -4.19 -11.31
N LYS A 58 17.80 -5.32 -11.11
CA LYS A 58 18.27 -6.65 -11.53
C LYS A 58 18.42 -6.74 -13.05
N LEU A 59 17.43 -6.22 -13.79
CA LEU A 59 17.46 -6.21 -15.26
C LEU A 59 18.58 -5.31 -15.79
N ARG A 60 18.83 -4.15 -15.14
CA ARG A 60 19.98 -3.29 -15.47
C ARG A 60 21.31 -3.99 -15.21
N LEU A 61 21.41 -4.78 -14.13
CA LEU A 61 22.60 -5.60 -13.89
C LEU A 61 22.75 -6.69 -14.98
N LYS A 62 21.66 -7.31 -15.43
CA LYS A 62 21.68 -8.26 -16.55
C LYS A 62 22.11 -7.57 -17.86
N GLN A 63 21.57 -6.39 -18.12
CA GLN A 63 21.93 -5.56 -19.28
C GLN A 63 23.42 -5.19 -19.27
N SER A 64 23.98 -4.76 -18.14
CA SER A 64 25.39 -4.39 -18.04
C SER A 64 26.33 -5.58 -18.32
N ARG A 65 25.90 -6.81 -18.04
CA ARG A 65 26.63 -8.03 -18.40
C ARG A 65 26.61 -8.30 -19.91
N GLY A 66 25.64 -7.72 -20.63
CA GLY A 66 25.56 -7.79 -22.09
C GLY A 66 26.83 -7.29 -22.79
N GLY A 67 27.56 -6.33 -22.17
CA GLY A 67 28.82 -5.84 -22.69
C GLY A 67 29.94 -6.89 -22.81
N PHE A 68 29.78 -8.06 -22.18
CA PHE A 68 30.72 -9.20 -22.36
C PHE A 68 30.38 -10.07 -23.57
N PHE A 69 29.23 -9.87 -24.21
CA PHE A 69 28.78 -10.67 -25.34
C PHE A 69 28.89 -9.90 -26.66
N PRO A 70 28.99 -10.58 -27.83
CA PRO A 70 28.95 -9.91 -29.10
C PRO A 70 27.59 -9.23 -29.36
N SER A 71 27.62 -8.07 -30.02
CA SER A 71 26.44 -7.43 -30.58
C SER A 71 26.27 -7.80 -32.05
N LEU A 72 25.02 -8.00 -32.48
CA LEU A 72 24.66 -8.22 -33.89
C LEU A 72 23.78 -7.01 -34.32
N ASP A 73 24.30 -6.27 -35.27
CA ASP A 73 23.59 -5.15 -35.91
C ASP A 73 23.20 -5.57 -37.32
N VAL A 74 21.92 -5.46 -37.64
CA VAL A 74 21.40 -5.72 -38.99
C VAL A 74 20.76 -4.45 -39.52
N THR A 75 21.28 -3.95 -40.63
CA THR A 75 20.74 -2.78 -41.32
C THR A 75 20.33 -3.15 -42.74
N ALA A 76 19.17 -2.70 -43.17
CA ALA A 76 18.68 -2.85 -44.52
C ALA A 76 18.20 -1.48 -45.01
N ASN A 77 18.73 -1.07 -46.15
CA ASN A 77 18.39 0.20 -46.78
C ASN A 77 17.79 -0.05 -48.17
N TYR A 78 16.81 0.73 -48.50
CA TYR A 78 16.20 0.79 -49.83
C TYR A 78 16.07 2.27 -50.22
N GLY A 79 16.58 2.60 -51.40
CA GLY A 79 16.53 3.98 -51.89
C GLY A 79 16.61 4.07 -53.41
N HIS A 80 16.31 5.23 -53.95
CA HIS A 80 16.59 5.62 -55.32
C HIS A 80 17.81 6.51 -55.34
N GLU A 81 18.85 6.08 -56.05
CA GLU A 81 20.07 6.85 -56.27
C GLU A 81 20.07 7.42 -57.68
N ASN A 82 20.21 8.74 -57.78
CA ASN A 82 20.34 9.42 -59.05
C ASN A 82 21.75 10.04 -59.16
N ILE A 83 22.60 9.40 -59.91
CA ILE A 83 23.99 9.81 -60.11
C ILE A 83 24.05 10.72 -61.35
N ILE A 84 24.26 12.02 -61.15
CA ILE A 84 24.49 13.00 -62.18
C ILE A 84 25.99 13.12 -62.43
N LYS A 85 26.45 12.73 -63.60
CA LYS A 85 27.86 12.87 -64.02
C LYS A 85 28.03 14.13 -64.83
N TYR A 86 28.94 15.01 -64.38
CA TYR A 86 29.33 16.18 -65.16
C TYR A 86 30.33 15.76 -66.23
N GLY A 87 29.99 15.99 -67.51
CA GLY A 87 30.83 15.61 -68.68
C GLY A 87 30.13 14.62 -69.62
N ALA A 88 30.87 13.96 -70.48
CA ALA A 88 30.32 13.06 -71.51
C ALA A 88 29.77 11.71 -71.01
N GLY A 89 29.37 11.63 -69.71
CA GLY A 89 28.82 10.43 -69.08
C GLY A 89 27.30 10.45 -68.99
N ASN A 90 26.66 9.29 -69.15
CA ASN A 90 25.20 9.16 -68.97
C ASN A 90 24.82 9.21 -67.50
N ASN A 91 23.76 9.97 -67.16
CA ASN A 91 23.15 9.91 -65.83
C ASN A 91 22.58 8.50 -65.56
N THR A 92 22.85 7.99 -64.41
CA THR A 92 22.41 6.66 -64.00
C THR A 92 21.37 6.76 -62.88
N GLN A 93 20.19 6.17 -63.07
CA GLN A 93 19.20 5.98 -62.03
C GLN A 93 19.25 4.51 -61.58
N LEU A 94 19.49 4.29 -60.31
CA LEU A 94 19.55 2.93 -59.74
C LEU A 94 18.63 2.86 -58.53
N ALA A 95 17.90 1.74 -58.39
CA ALA A 95 17.25 1.37 -57.14
C ALA A 95 18.32 0.72 -56.25
N ALA A 96 18.91 1.52 -55.36
CA ALA A 96 19.93 1.02 -54.41
C ALA A 96 19.26 0.17 -53.31
N ARG A 97 19.77 -1.02 -53.12
CA ARG A 97 19.36 -1.94 -52.05
C ARG A 97 20.59 -2.49 -51.39
N ASP A 98 20.72 -2.28 -50.10
CA ASP A 98 21.78 -2.90 -49.32
C ASP A 98 21.22 -3.53 -48.06
N ALA A 99 21.78 -4.67 -47.67
CA ALA A 99 21.56 -5.33 -46.40
C ALA A 99 22.89 -5.72 -45.78
N THR A 100 23.17 -5.22 -44.57
CA THR A 100 24.43 -5.46 -43.89
C THR A 100 24.14 -6.09 -42.54
N ALA A 101 24.82 -7.21 -42.24
CA ALA A 101 24.86 -7.83 -40.92
C ALA A 101 26.28 -7.70 -40.35
N LYS A 102 26.38 -7.01 -39.19
CA LYS A 102 27.67 -6.75 -38.53
C LYS A 102 27.67 -7.37 -37.14
N ILE A 103 28.65 -8.24 -36.86
CA ILE A 103 28.92 -8.78 -35.52
C ILE A 103 30.13 -8.05 -34.95
N THR A 104 29.97 -7.47 -33.75
CA THR A 104 31.03 -6.76 -33.04
C THR A 104 31.25 -7.41 -31.68
N GLN A 105 32.49 -7.85 -31.38
CA GLN A 105 32.90 -8.38 -30.09
C GLN A 105 34.04 -7.54 -29.53
N THR A 106 33.83 -6.99 -28.33
CA THR A 106 34.89 -6.30 -27.59
C THR A 106 35.81 -7.36 -26.97
N ILE A 107 37.08 -7.37 -27.33
CA ILE A 107 38.11 -8.31 -26.80
C ILE A 107 38.67 -7.76 -25.50
N THR A 108 38.94 -6.46 -25.41
CA THR A 108 39.43 -5.78 -24.22
C THR A 108 38.97 -4.34 -24.20
N ASP A 109 38.60 -3.86 -23.03
CA ASP A 109 38.19 -2.48 -22.76
C ASP A 109 38.88 -1.91 -21.50
N PHE A 110 39.99 -2.55 -21.11
CA PHE A 110 40.80 -2.19 -19.93
C PHE A 110 39.96 -2.12 -18.62
N GLY A 111 38.90 -2.91 -18.53
CA GLY A 111 38.07 -3.04 -17.32
C GLY A 111 36.84 -2.15 -17.28
N LEU A 112 36.50 -1.44 -18.36
CA LEU A 112 35.31 -0.60 -18.43
C LEU A 112 34.04 -1.42 -18.18
N THR A 113 33.81 -2.49 -18.94
CA THR A 113 32.64 -3.39 -18.77
C THR A 113 32.60 -4.00 -17.37
N ARG A 114 33.75 -4.43 -16.82
CA ARG A 114 33.85 -4.98 -15.46
C ARG A 114 33.42 -3.93 -14.40
N SER A 115 33.88 -2.70 -14.55
CA SER A 115 33.53 -1.59 -13.67
C SER A 115 32.04 -1.25 -13.77
N THR A 116 31.47 -1.23 -14.98
CA THR A 116 30.03 -1.00 -15.23
C THR A 116 29.18 -2.08 -14.57
N VAL A 117 29.56 -3.36 -14.68
CA VAL A 117 28.86 -4.47 -14.00
C VAL A 117 28.97 -4.33 -12.48
N LYS A 118 30.16 -3.95 -11.96
CA LYS A 118 30.34 -3.70 -10.52
C LYS A 118 29.45 -2.58 -10.02
N THR A 119 29.37 -1.46 -10.75
CA THR A 119 28.49 -0.33 -10.43
C THR A 119 27.01 -0.75 -10.44
N SER A 120 26.56 -1.47 -11.45
CA SER A 120 25.19 -1.99 -11.53
C SER A 120 24.86 -2.97 -10.38
N LYS A 121 25.84 -3.79 -9.95
CA LYS A 121 25.70 -4.69 -8.79
C LYS A 121 25.56 -3.91 -7.49
N LEU A 122 26.33 -2.83 -7.31
CA LEU A 122 26.22 -1.96 -6.13
C LEU A 122 24.89 -1.18 -6.13
N SER A 123 24.45 -0.68 -7.29
CA SER A 123 23.14 -0.04 -7.44
C SER A 123 22.00 -0.99 -7.07
N LEU A 124 22.06 -2.27 -7.49
CA LEU A 124 21.07 -3.27 -7.06
C LEU A 124 21.10 -3.46 -5.53
N LYS A 125 22.28 -3.51 -4.91
CA LYS A 125 22.41 -3.62 -3.45
C LYS A 125 21.80 -2.41 -2.75
N GLN A 126 22.04 -1.20 -3.27
CA GLN A 126 21.47 0.05 -2.78
C GLN A 126 19.93 0.03 -2.86
N THR A 127 19.35 -0.34 -4.02
CA THR A 127 17.90 -0.41 -4.21
C THR A 127 17.24 -1.41 -3.26
N ARG A 128 17.88 -2.56 -2.98
CA ARG A 128 17.40 -3.51 -1.96
C ARG A 128 17.44 -2.94 -0.54
N ALA A 129 18.46 -2.16 -0.21
CA ALA A 129 18.51 -1.48 1.08
C ALA A 129 17.39 -0.44 1.22
N MET A 130 17.08 0.32 0.15
CA MET A 130 15.96 1.24 0.09
C MET A 130 14.61 0.52 0.22
N GLU A 131 14.43 -0.65 -0.41
CA GLU A 131 13.22 -1.46 -0.24
C GLU A 131 13.02 -1.83 1.24
N ASN A 132 14.06 -2.26 1.94
CA ASN A 132 13.99 -2.59 3.36
C ASN A 132 13.70 -1.36 4.23
N GLN A 133 14.30 -0.22 3.92
CA GLN A 133 14.01 1.05 4.58
C GLN A 133 12.52 1.40 4.44
N ILE A 134 11.97 1.39 3.23
CA ILE A 134 10.56 1.69 2.98
C ILE A 134 9.62 0.72 3.70
N LYS A 135 9.96 -0.58 3.76
CA LYS A 135 9.20 -1.55 4.57
C LYS A 135 9.17 -1.15 6.05
N ASN A 136 10.31 -0.77 6.61
CA ASN A 136 10.40 -0.35 8.01
C ASN A 136 9.63 0.95 8.27
N ASP A 137 9.71 1.92 7.35
CA ASP A 137 9.00 3.19 7.45
C ASP A 137 7.47 2.98 7.40
N ILE A 138 7.00 2.10 6.53
CA ILE A 138 5.58 1.76 6.44
C ILE A 138 5.11 1.00 7.70
N LEU A 139 5.90 0.06 8.22
CA LEU A 139 5.59 -0.64 9.47
C LEU A 139 5.51 0.33 10.65
N LEU A 140 6.48 1.24 10.78
CA LEU A 140 6.47 2.25 11.82
C LEU A 140 5.23 3.15 11.71
N ARG A 141 4.90 3.58 10.49
CA ARG A 141 3.71 4.40 10.22
C ARG A 141 2.41 3.65 10.56
N ALA A 142 2.33 2.36 10.23
CA ALA A 142 1.18 1.51 10.56
C ALA A 142 1.00 1.35 12.07
N ILE A 143 2.07 1.06 12.82
CA ILE A 143 2.03 0.95 14.27
C ILE A 143 1.63 2.29 14.91
N THR A 144 2.21 3.40 14.42
CA THR A 144 1.89 4.74 14.94
C THR A 144 0.43 5.10 14.68
N ALA A 145 -0.10 4.83 13.49
CA ALA A 145 -1.50 5.07 13.15
C ALA A 145 -2.45 4.25 14.05
N TYR A 146 -2.13 2.98 14.29
CA TYR A 146 -2.89 2.13 15.21
C TYR A 146 -2.92 2.69 16.64
N LEU A 147 -1.76 3.05 17.18
CA LEU A 147 -1.65 3.59 18.54
C LEU A 147 -2.36 4.94 18.68
N ARG A 148 -2.31 5.80 17.65
CA ARG A 148 -3.02 7.07 17.63
C ARG A 148 -4.53 6.91 17.71
N VAL A 149 -5.10 5.93 16.99
CA VAL A 149 -6.55 5.66 17.08
C VAL A 149 -6.94 5.25 18.49
N ILE A 150 -6.18 4.32 19.11
CA ILE A 150 -6.45 3.89 20.49
C ILE A 150 -6.35 5.07 21.46
N GLN A 151 -5.27 5.83 21.41
CA GLN A 151 -5.05 6.99 22.26
C GLN A 151 -6.15 8.04 22.10
N SER A 152 -6.52 8.38 20.85
CA SER A 152 -7.55 9.38 20.58
C SER A 152 -8.91 8.92 21.06
N ARG A 153 -9.24 7.63 20.95
CA ARG A 153 -10.49 7.05 21.44
C ARG A 153 -10.59 7.15 22.97
N GLU A 154 -9.53 6.80 23.67
CA GLU A 154 -9.49 6.96 25.13
C GLU A 154 -9.58 8.44 25.54
N SER A 155 -8.94 9.35 24.79
CA SER A 155 -9.05 10.79 25.06
C SER A 155 -10.48 11.30 24.90
N VAL A 156 -11.22 10.89 23.87
CA VAL A 156 -12.65 11.23 23.69
C VAL A 156 -13.47 10.67 24.84
N LYS A 157 -13.25 9.43 25.25
CA LYS A 157 -13.96 8.79 26.37
C LYS A 157 -13.75 9.56 27.67
N TYR A 158 -12.51 9.92 28.02
CA TYR A 158 -12.23 10.72 29.23
C TYR A 158 -12.78 12.13 29.13
N ALA A 159 -12.76 12.77 27.95
CA ALA A 159 -13.36 14.06 27.75
C ALA A 159 -14.89 14.02 27.94
N ALA A 160 -15.56 13.01 27.38
CA ALA A 160 -17.01 12.81 27.57
C ALA A 160 -17.36 12.57 29.05
N GLN A 161 -16.54 11.77 29.77
CA GLN A 161 -16.73 11.57 31.21
C GLN A 161 -16.53 12.87 32.00
N SER A 162 -15.54 13.68 31.63
CA SER A 162 -15.31 15.00 32.23
C SER A 162 -16.53 15.94 32.01
N VAL A 163 -17.06 15.98 30.79
CA VAL A 163 -18.30 16.77 30.49
C VAL A 163 -19.45 16.29 31.33
N ALA A 164 -19.69 14.98 31.47
CA ALA A 164 -20.74 14.43 32.29
C ALA A 164 -20.61 14.85 33.77
N ASN A 165 -19.39 14.79 34.33
CA ASN A 165 -19.10 15.15 35.72
C ASN A 165 -19.33 16.66 35.94
N ILE A 166 -18.78 17.52 35.04
CA ILE A 166 -18.94 18.98 35.15
C ILE A 166 -20.40 19.38 34.97
N LYS A 167 -21.13 18.72 34.07
CA LYS A 167 -22.59 18.95 33.87
C LYS A 167 -23.36 18.66 35.17
N LYS A 168 -23.09 17.51 35.80
CA LYS A 168 -23.71 17.15 37.08
C LYS A 168 -23.39 18.16 38.17
N GLN A 169 -22.16 18.65 38.27
CA GLN A 169 -21.77 19.70 39.21
C GLN A 169 -22.50 21.00 38.91
N THR A 170 -22.63 21.42 37.64
CA THR A 170 -23.36 22.63 37.25
C THR A 170 -24.83 22.54 37.63
N GLU A 171 -25.44 21.36 37.48
CA GLU A 171 -26.84 21.12 37.87
C GLU A 171 -27.05 21.24 39.40
N LEU A 172 -26.05 20.76 40.19
CA LEU A 172 -26.09 20.90 41.66
C LEU A 172 -25.95 22.36 42.10
N GLU A 173 -25.04 23.14 41.48
CA GLU A 173 -24.88 24.56 41.78
C GLU A 173 -26.16 25.37 41.42
N ASP A 174 -26.77 25.06 40.25
CA ASP A 174 -28.03 25.70 39.82
C ASP A 174 -29.17 25.39 40.78
N ALA A 175 -29.26 24.14 41.28
CA ALA A 175 -30.23 23.74 42.30
C ALA A 175 -29.98 24.43 43.65
N ALA A 176 -28.70 24.56 44.09
CA ALA A 176 -28.34 25.24 45.33
C ALA A 176 -28.75 26.74 45.31
N VAL A 177 -28.49 27.42 44.18
CA VAL A 177 -28.94 28.83 43.99
C VAL A 177 -30.45 28.94 43.99
N SER A 178 -31.15 28.03 43.32
CA SER A 178 -32.61 28.00 43.28
C SER A 178 -33.24 27.78 44.66
N ALA A 179 -32.56 27.06 45.56
CA ALA A 179 -32.93 26.84 46.94
C ALA A 179 -32.51 28.00 47.89
N GLY A 180 -31.88 29.06 47.38
CA GLY A 180 -31.45 30.22 48.15
C GLY A 180 -30.12 30.07 48.89
N GLY A 181 -29.36 28.98 48.67
CA GLY A 181 -28.12 28.67 49.38
C GLY A 181 -26.81 28.88 48.60
N GLY A 182 -26.85 29.38 47.38
CA GLY A 182 -25.67 29.56 46.51
C GLY A 182 -25.57 30.95 45.91
N LEU A 183 -24.40 31.24 45.26
CA LEU A 183 -24.19 32.50 44.56
C LEU A 183 -24.40 32.30 43.04
N THR A 184 -25.05 33.25 42.38
CA THR A 184 -25.26 33.24 40.91
C THR A 184 -23.94 33.24 40.13
N SER A 185 -22.88 33.85 40.72
CA SER A 185 -21.50 33.81 40.17
C SER A 185 -20.97 32.39 40.02
N ASP A 186 -21.28 31.50 40.99
CA ASP A 186 -20.75 30.11 40.99
C ASP A 186 -21.42 29.29 39.90
N VAL A 187 -22.72 29.49 39.67
CA VAL A 187 -23.44 28.89 38.53
C VAL A 187 -22.85 29.35 37.21
N LEU A 188 -22.54 30.66 37.07
CA LEU A 188 -21.99 31.21 35.84
C LEU A 188 -20.59 30.66 35.58
N GLN A 189 -19.77 30.51 36.61
CA GLN A 189 -18.45 29.87 36.55
C GLN A 189 -18.57 28.40 36.14
N ALA A 190 -19.45 27.62 36.75
CA ALA A 190 -19.72 26.24 36.41
C ALA A 190 -20.18 26.08 34.95
N LYS A 191 -21.08 26.93 34.46
CA LYS A 191 -21.51 26.95 33.06
C LYS A 191 -20.34 27.25 32.09
N THR A 192 -19.44 28.16 32.47
CA THR A 192 -18.24 28.48 31.68
C THR A 192 -17.29 27.29 31.63
N GLN A 193 -17.10 26.59 32.76
CA GLN A 193 -16.29 25.35 32.78
C GLN A 193 -16.91 24.24 31.94
N LEU A 194 -18.25 24.09 31.97
CA LEU A 194 -18.96 23.13 31.15
C LEU A 194 -18.76 23.41 29.67
N ALA A 195 -18.93 24.67 29.24
CA ALA A 195 -18.70 25.06 27.85
C ALA A 195 -17.23 24.77 27.41
N GLY A 196 -16.26 25.06 28.28
CA GLY A 196 -14.84 24.72 28.04
C GLY A 196 -14.55 23.22 27.94
N ALA A 197 -15.24 22.39 28.75
CA ALA A 197 -15.13 20.95 28.69
C ALA A 197 -15.75 20.39 27.39
N GLN A 198 -16.90 20.89 27.00
CA GLN A 198 -17.58 20.53 25.74
C GLN A 198 -16.71 20.89 24.52
N ALA A 199 -16.12 22.08 24.51
CA ALA A 199 -15.19 22.48 23.45
C ALA A 199 -14.00 21.53 23.32
N ARG A 200 -13.42 21.11 24.46
CA ARG A 200 -12.32 20.11 24.46
C ARG A 200 -12.77 18.74 23.98
N GLN A 201 -13.97 18.30 24.31
CA GLN A 201 -14.53 17.04 23.78
C GLN A 201 -14.62 17.08 22.26
N ILE A 202 -15.18 18.13 21.67
CA ILE A 202 -15.28 18.32 20.21
C ILE A 202 -13.88 18.32 19.57
N GLN A 203 -12.92 18.97 20.21
CA GLN A 203 -11.53 18.94 19.73
C GLN A 203 -10.96 17.51 19.69
N PHE A 204 -11.16 16.71 20.74
CA PHE A 204 -10.69 15.32 20.75
C PHE A 204 -11.44 14.44 19.75
N GLU A 205 -12.71 14.68 19.50
CA GLU A 205 -13.48 14.00 18.43
C GLU A 205 -12.89 14.31 17.05
N GLY A 206 -12.49 15.56 16.80
CA GLY A 206 -11.77 15.94 15.58
C GLY A 206 -10.43 15.23 15.44
N VAL A 207 -9.64 15.13 16.53
CA VAL A 207 -8.38 14.38 16.54
C VAL A 207 -8.60 12.89 16.27
N LEU A 208 -9.66 12.29 16.83
CA LEU A 208 -10.03 10.90 16.57
C LEU A 208 -10.41 10.70 15.09
N SER A 209 -11.16 11.60 14.52
CA SER A 209 -11.51 11.56 13.09
C SER A 209 -10.25 11.58 12.21
N ALA A 210 -9.32 12.49 12.48
CA ALA A 210 -8.05 12.55 11.76
C ALA A 210 -7.23 11.26 11.92
N ALA A 211 -7.17 10.70 13.13
CA ALA A 211 -6.45 9.44 13.39
C ALA A 211 -7.07 8.25 12.64
N LYS A 212 -8.42 8.20 12.51
CA LYS A 212 -9.11 7.18 11.73
C LYS A 212 -8.75 7.26 10.25
N HIS A 213 -8.73 8.44 9.66
CA HIS A 213 -8.34 8.62 8.25
C HIS A 213 -6.87 8.27 8.00
N GLU A 214 -5.97 8.60 8.94
CA GLU A 214 -4.56 8.16 8.84
C GLU A 214 -4.45 6.63 8.89
N PHE A 215 -5.23 5.98 9.74
CA PHE A 215 -5.30 4.52 9.81
C PHE A 215 -5.81 3.91 8.49
N GLU A 216 -6.92 4.41 7.95
CA GLU A 216 -7.48 3.96 6.66
C GLU A 216 -6.50 4.13 5.52
N TYR A 217 -5.75 5.22 5.50
CA TYR A 217 -4.73 5.45 4.48
C TYR A 217 -3.63 4.39 4.49
N VAL A 218 -3.21 3.94 5.68
CA VAL A 218 -2.10 2.97 5.82
C VAL A 218 -2.58 1.53 5.64
N PHE A 219 -3.75 1.18 6.21
CA PHE A 219 -4.28 -0.19 6.19
C PHE A 219 -5.23 -0.46 5.03
N GLU A 220 -5.58 0.56 4.24
CA GLU A 220 -6.57 0.52 3.12
C GLU A 220 -7.99 0.09 3.56
N SER A 221 -8.24 -0.05 4.86
CA SER A 221 -9.55 -0.37 5.43
C SER A 221 -9.59 0.00 6.91
N PHE A 222 -10.78 0.31 7.43
CA PHE A 222 -11.00 0.53 8.87
C PHE A 222 -11.80 -0.66 9.44
N PRO A 223 -11.29 -1.36 10.46
CA PRO A 223 -12.01 -2.47 11.06
C PRO A 223 -13.21 -1.96 11.86
N LYS A 224 -14.30 -2.71 11.86
CA LYS A 224 -15.52 -2.36 12.61
C LYS A 224 -15.30 -2.37 14.13
N ASN A 225 -14.35 -3.22 14.60
CA ASN A 225 -14.01 -3.40 16.02
C ASN A 225 -12.50 -3.20 16.23
N LEU A 226 -12.11 -1.99 16.51
CA LEU A 226 -10.75 -1.60 16.88
C LEU A 226 -10.74 -1.19 18.36
#